data_950601c1f1f904ad9e786cb32ee785e0
#
_entry.id   950601c1f1f904ad9e786cb32ee785e0
#
_cell.length_a   1.000
_cell.length_b   1.000
_cell.length_c   1.000
_cell.angle_alpha   90.00
_cell.angle_beta   90.00
_cell.angle_gamma   90.00
#
_symmetry.space_group_name_H-M   'P 1'
#
loop_
_entity.id
_entity.type
_entity.pdbx_description
1 polymer ?
#
loop_
_entity_poly.entity_id
_entity_poly.type
_entity_poly.pdbx_seq_one_letter_code
_entity_poly.pdbx_strand_id
1 'polypeptide(L)'
;IACYPRVEGTDPESGGEPMETRCMAACIGQIRMQGLVSVDAEGAWAEDRYNPLYYLVHVAQVALPLYPQFGTQPNGYYIPPRWVPRPYLRQMFGPAVDRALERYSAPDRELLAVLQLFRRSDRIIFRYEVQEGPLVYEGTLHGRPVTVYNDTVIAYGRDGRELFRTTVEEPIHVRSAAHANSI
;
A
#
# COMPACT_ATOMS: atom_id res chain seq x y z
N ILE A 1 20.79 10.85 -1.21
CA ILE A 1 19.64 10.77 -2.13
C ILE A 1 19.01 12.16 -2.16
N ALA A 2 18.85 12.77 -3.36
CA ALA A 2 18.45 14.19 -3.51
C ALA A 2 17.07 14.53 -2.92
N CYS A 3 16.16 13.55 -2.79
CA CYS A 3 14.81 13.79 -2.29
C CYS A 3 14.64 13.49 -0.78
N TYR A 4 15.66 12.93 -0.13
CA TYR A 4 15.58 12.54 1.26
C TYR A 4 15.27 13.72 2.20
N PRO A 5 15.90 14.90 2.04
CA PRO A 5 15.60 16.06 2.87
C PRO A 5 14.14 16.51 2.82
N ARG A 6 13.46 16.38 1.67
CA ARG A 6 12.01 16.67 1.59
C ARG A 6 11.19 15.70 2.41
N VAL A 7 11.45 14.40 2.24
CA VAL A 7 10.71 13.35 2.95
C VAL A 7 10.94 13.42 4.45
N GLU A 8 12.14 13.83 4.87
CA GLU A 8 12.51 13.97 6.26
C GLU A 8 12.03 15.30 6.88
N GLY A 9 11.73 16.31 6.06
CA GLY A 9 11.34 17.63 6.51
C GLY A 9 12.50 18.58 6.78
N THR A 10 13.71 18.25 6.30
CA THR A 10 14.91 19.10 6.45
C THR A 10 15.19 19.99 5.25
N ASP A 11 14.42 19.84 4.17
CA ASP A 11 14.44 20.73 3.00
C ASP A 11 13.94 22.12 3.41
N PRO A 12 14.60 23.22 2.99
CA PRO A 12 14.16 24.59 3.28
C PRO A 12 12.73 24.90 2.88
N GLU A 13 12.23 24.27 1.78
CA GLU A 13 10.85 24.45 1.31
C GLU A 13 9.83 23.71 2.18
N SER A 14 10.25 22.77 3.00
CA SER A 14 9.35 21.93 3.79
C SER A 14 8.81 22.63 5.04
N GLY A 15 9.45 23.72 5.47
CA GLY A 15 9.09 24.39 6.73
C GLY A 15 9.27 23.50 7.98
N GLY A 16 10.08 22.45 7.90
CA GLY A 16 10.30 21.50 9.00
C GLY A 16 9.37 20.28 8.96
N GLU A 17 8.43 20.21 8.02
CA GLU A 17 7.47 19.13 7.92
C GLU A 17 7.83 18.14 6.81
N PRO A 18 7.62 16.82 7.02
CA PRO A 18 7.78 15.83 5.96
C PRO A 18 6.87 16.10 4.76
N MET A 19 7.47 16.16 3.57
CA MET A 19 6.75 16.41 2.32
C MET A 19 7.00 15.28 1.33
N GLU A 20 6.02 15.04 0.47
CA GLU A 20 6.20 14.13 -0.66
C GLU A 20 7.26 14.68 -1.64
N THR A 21 7.92 13.76 -2.34
CA THR A 21 8.84 14.15 -3.42
C THR A 21 8.08 14.68 -4.62
N ARG A 22 8.75 15.48 -5.47
CA ARG A 22 8.10 16.07 -6.66
C ARG A 22 7.58 15.03 -7.65
N CYS A 23 8.22 13.86 -7.74
CA CYS A 23 7.73 12.77 -8.58
C CYS A 23 6.46 12.10 -8.01
N MET A 24 6.26 12.16 -6.69
CA MET A 24 5.02 11.74 -6.05
C MET A 24 3.91 12.76 -6.32
N ALA A 25 4.18 14.04 -6.08
CA ALA A 25 3.24 15.12 -6.32
C ALA A 25 2.77 15.18 -7.80
N ALA A 26 3.64 14.83 -8.75
CA ALA A 26 3.30 14.75 -10.17
C ALA A 26 2.56 13.48 -10.58
N CYS A 27 2.33 12.53 -9.68
CA CYS A 27 1.67 11.26 -10.01
C CYS A 27 0.15 11.41 -10.05
N ILE A 28 -0.41 11.64 -11.22
CA ILE A 28 -1.85 11.82 -11.43
C ILE A 28 -2.67 10.61 -10.94
N GLY A 29 -2.13 9.39 -11.10
CA GLY A 29 -2.82 8.15 -10.71
C GLY A 29 -2.85 7.88 -9.21
N GLN A 30 -2.09 8.64 -8.39
CA GLN A 30 -1.96 8.43 -6.94
C GLN A 30 -1.69 6.96 -6.57
N ILE A 31 -0.84 6.30 -7.38
CA ILE A 31 -0.54 4.86 -7.27
C ILE A 31 0.73 4.58 -6.46
N ARG A 32 1.28 5.60 -5.82
CA ARG A 32 2.54 5.52 -5.05
C ARG A 32 2.28 5.96 -3.62
N MET A 33 2.91 5.27 -2.70
CA MET A 33 2.99 5.66 -1.30
C MET A 33 4.46 5.87 -0.95
N GLN A 34 4.76 6.92 -0.22
CA GLN A 34 6.09 7.24 0.24
C GLN A 34 6.05 7.42 1.76
N GLY A 35 7.14 7.03 2.42
CA GLY A 35 7.27 7.18 3.87
C GLY A 35 8.68 6.94 4.33
N LEU A 36 8.86 6.91 5.63
CA LEU A 36 10.10 6.60 6.32
C LEU A 36 9.91 5.35 7.16
N VAL A 37 10.91 4.51 7.18
CA VAL A 37 11.02 3.35 8.07
C VAL A 37 12.31 3.45 8.87
N SER A 38 12.28 3.03 10.11
CA SER A 38 13.48 2.90 10.92
C SER A 38 14.24 1.63 10.49
N VAL A 39 15.56 1.73 10.46
CA VAL A 39 16.44 0.60 10.15
C VAL A 39 17.47 0.44 11.27
N ASP A 40 17.89 -0.79 11.52
CA ASP A 40 18.99 -1.08 12.43
C ASP A 40 20.37 -0.85 11.79
N ALA A 41 21.43 -1.17 12.54
CA ALA A 41 22.80 -1.00 12.08
C ALA A 41 23.15 -1.90 10.88
N GLU A 42 22.46 -3.03 10.74
CA GLU A 42 22.61 -4.00 9.68
C GLU A 42 21.77 -3.66 8.43
N GLY A 43 20.90 -2.61 8.53
CA GLY A 43 20.03 -2.16 7.46
C GLY A 43 18.70 -2.91 7.38
N ALA A 44 18.37 -3.75 8.36
CA ALA A 44 17.06 -4.38 8.43
C ALA A 44 16.02 -3.41 9.00
N TRP A 45 14.77 -3.55 8.56
CA TRP A 45 13.69 -2.69 9.01
C TRP A 45 13.31 -3.03 10.46
N ALA A 46 13.28 -2.02 11.32
CA ALA A 46 12.73 -2.15 12.65
C ALA A 46 11.25 -2.49 12.58
N GLU A 47 10.79 -3.37 13.47
CA GLU A 47 9.40 -3.79 13.50
C GLU A 47 8.48 -2.63 13.89
N ASP A 48 7.58 -2.26 12.99
CA ASP A 48 6.54 -1.26 13.19
C ASP A 48 5.30 -1.59 12.35
N ARG A 49 4.45 -2.49 12.87
CA ARG A 49 3.28 -2.95 12.13
C ARG A 49 2.28 -1.83 11.79
N TYR A 50 2.30 -0.72 12.52
CA TYR A 50 1.40 0.42 12.28
C TYR A 50 1.95 1.42 11.26
N ASN A 51 3.19 1.25 10.81
CA ASN A 51 3.72 1.94 9.65
C ASN A 51 3.17 1.26 8.38
N PRO A 52 2.51 1.98 7.47
CA PRO A 52 1.87 1.35 6.31
C PRO A 52 2.87 0.69 5.35
N LEU A 53 4.10 1.19 5.24
CA LEU A 53 5.13 0.57 4.41
C LEU A 53 5.60 -0.75 5.02
N TYR A 54 5.88 -0.76 6.33
CA TYR A 54 6.25 -1.98 7.03
C TYR A 54 5.14 -3.04 6.92
N TYR A 55 3.90 -2.63 7.13
CA TYR A 55 2.74 -3.52 7.00
C TYR A 55 2.68 -4.16 5.61
N LEU A 56 2.74 -3.38 4.55
CA LEU A 56 2.61 -3.88 3.16
C LEU A 56 3.75 -4.83 2.77
N VAL A 57 4.97 -4.57 3.25
CA VAL A 57 6.17 -5.35 2.90
C VAL A 57 6.35 -6.57 3.80
N HIS A 58 6.25 -6.42 5.11
CA HIS A 58 6.63 -7.46 6.08
C HIS A 58 5.44 -8.20 6.69
N VAL A 59 4.31 -7.54 6.93
CA VAL A 59 3.13 -8.17 7.54
C VAL A 59 2.22 -8.76 6.47
N ALA A 60 1.69 -7.93 5.57
CA ALA A 60 0.82 -8.37 4.50
C ALA A 60 1.59 -9.10 3.38
N GLN A 61 2.85 -8.77 3.17
CA GLN A 61 3.72 -9.35 2.13
C GLN A 61 3.10 -9.25 0.72
N VAL A 62 2.41 -8.14 0.44
CA VAL A 62 1.81 -7.85 -0.87
C VAL A 62 2.68 -6.90 -1.69
N ALA A 63 3.57 -6.15 -1.07
CA ALA A 63 4.53 -5.29 -1.74
C ALA A 63 5.90 -5.99 -1.81
N LEU A 64 6.38 -6.22 -3.02
CA LEU A 64 7.56 -7.04 -3.30
C LEU A 64 8.66 -6.23 -3.99
N PRO A 65 9.95 -6.55 -3.75
CA PRO A 65 11.05 -5.98 -4.50
C PRO A 65 11.09 -6.53 -5.92
N LEU A 66 11.61 -5.76 -6.87
CA LEU A 66 11.91 -6.26 -8.21
C LEU A 66 13.22 -7.06 -8.20
N TYR A 67 13.22 -8.17 -8.91
CA TYR A 67 14.39 -9.02 -9.13
C TYR A 67 15.14 -9.41 -7.84
N PRO A 68 14.45 -10.04 -6.87
CA PRO A 68 15.04 -10.37 -5.56
C PRO A 68 16.26 -11.29 -5.65
N GLN A 69 16.42 -12.02 -6.76
CA GLN A 69 17.56 -12.89 -7.02
C GLN A 69 18.90 -12.16 -7.12
N PHE A 70 18.90 -10.85 -7.34
CA PHE A 70 20.13 -10.06 -7.37
C PHE A 70 20.61 -9.61 -5.98
N GLY A 71 19.87 -9.95 -4.92
CA GLY A 71 20.25 -9.62 -3.54
C GLY A 71 20.30 -8.11 -3.26
N THR A 72 19.66 -7.29 -4.10
CA THR A 72 19.58 -5.84 -3.87
C THR A 72 18.67 -5.54 -2.68
N GLN A 73 19.02 -4.51 -1.92
CA GLN A 73 18.16 -3.95 -0.87
C GLN A 73 17.48 -2.69 -1.43
N PRO A 74 16.38 -2.82 -2.18
CA PRO A 74 15.76 -1.70 -2.85
C PRO A 74 14.99 -0.83 -1.85
N ASN A 75 14.94 0.48 -2.13
CA ASN A 75 14.04 1.42 -1.46
C ASN A 75 12.67 1.51 -2.16
N GLY A 76 12.41 0.67 -3.14
CA GLY A 76 11.16 0.60 -3.89
C GLY A 76 10.57 -0.79 -3.89
N TYR A 77 9.29 -0.88 -3.51
CA TYR A 77 8.51 -2.11 -3.50
C TYR A 77 7.25 -1.91 -4.35
N TYR A 78 6.73 -2.99 -4.90
CA TYR A 78 5.62 -2.95 -5.84
C TYR A 78 4.55 -3.96 -5.44
N ILE A 79 3.30 -3.54 -5.49
CA ILE A 79 2.16 -4.45 -5.43
C ILE A 79 1.96 -4.98 -6.86
N PRO A 80 2.15 -6.30 -7.10
CA PRO A 80 2.10 -6.85 -8.44
C PRO A 80 0.73 -6.67 -9.09
N PRO A 81 0.65 -6.26 -10.36
CA PRO A 81 -0.63 -6.09 -11.06
C PRO A 81 -1.27 -7.45 -11.37
N ARG A 82 -2.58 -7.58 -11.08
CA ARG A 82 -3.32 -8.86 -11.25
C ARG A 82 -3.60 -9.23 -12.70
N TRP A 83 -3.51 -8.29 -13.62
CA TRP A 83 -3.80 -8.51 -15.06
C TRP A 83 -2.59 -8.99 -15.87
N VAL A 84 -1.39 -8.95 -15.30
CA VAL A 84 -0.18 -9.45 -15.98
C VAL A 84 -0.07 -10.96 -15.81
N PRO A 85 0.25 -11.73 -16.87
CA PRO A 85 0.38 -13.18 -16.77
C PRO A 85 1.40 -13.61 -15.72
N ARG A 86 1.06 -14.59 -14.90
CA ARG A 86 1.87 -15.07 -13.77
C ARG A 86 3.33 -15.44 -14.11
N PRO A 87 3.64 -16.05 -15.28
CA PRO A 87 5.04 -16.35 -15.62
C PRO A 87 5.94 -15.11 -15.65
N TYR A 88 5.44 -13.99 -16.21
CA TYR A 88 6.18 -12.73 -16.22
C TYR A 88 6.34 -12.15 -14.81
N LEU A 89 5.29 -12.19 -14.00
CA LEU A 89 5.36 -11.71 -12.62
C LEU A 89 6.34 -12.54 -11.79
N ARG A 90 6.38 -13.86 -11.96
CA ARG A 90 7.37 -14.74 -11.29
C ARG A 90 8.81 -14.41 -11.72
N GLN A 91 9.02 -14.06 -12.98
CA GLN A 91 10.32 -13.62 -13.45
C GLN A 91 10.78 -12.32 -12.78
N MET A 92 9.86 -11.37 -12.59
CA MET A 92 10.15 -10.05 -12.03
C MET A 92 10.26 -10.05 -10.51
N PHE A 93 9.37 -10.78 -9.81
CA PHE A 93 9.20 -10.72 -8.37
C PHE A 93 9.62 -12.01 -7.64
N GLY A 94 9.98 -13.05 -8.39
CA GLY A 94 10.24 -14.36 -7.81
C GLY A 94 8.98 -15.10 -7.37
N PRO A 95 9.13 -16.25 -6.68
CA PRO A 95 8.01 -17.13 -6.31
C PRO A 95 7.06 -16.52 -5.27
N ALA A 96 7.50 -15.50 -4.52
CA ALA A 96 6.67 -14.83 -3.53
C ALA A 96 5.44 -14.14 -4.14
N VAL A 97 5.47 -13.86 -5.44
CA VAL A 97 4.38 -13.17 -6.14
C VAL A 97 3.06 -13.94 -6.11
N ASP A 98 3.11 -15.26 -6.12
CA ASP A 98 1.87 -16.06 -6.11
C ASP A 98 1.09 -15.84 -4.82
N ARG A 99 1.76 -15.88 -3.66
CA ARG A 99 1.15 -15.61 -2.37
C ARG A 99 0.69 -14.15 -2.25
N ALA A 100 1.47 -13.21 -2.74
CA ALA A 100 1.08 -11.80 -2.76
C ALA A 100 -0.21 -11.58 -3.57
N LEU A 101 -0.33 -12.20 -4.74
CA LEU A 101 -1.52 -12.11 -5.59
C LEU A 101 -2.74 -12.78 -4.96
N GLU A 102 -2.58 -13.92 -4.28
CA GLU A 102 -3.66 -14.58 -3.56
C GLU A 102 -4.19 -13.69 -2.43
N ARG A 103 -3.30 -13.16 -1.60
CA ARG A 103 -3.67 -12.26 -0.50
C ARG A 103 -4.31 -10.97 -0.98
N TYR A 104 -3.79 -10.37 -2.04
CA TYR A 104 -4.34 -9.15 -2.63
C TYR A 104 -5.67 -9.39 -3.37
N SER A 105 -5.94 -10.62 -3.81
CA SER A 105 -7.20 -10.98 -4.48
C SER A 105 -8.35 -11.21 -3.50
N ALA A 106 -8.03 -11.55 -2.26
CA ALA A 106 -8.99 -11.73 -1.16
C ALA A 106 -8.44 -11.02 0.09
N PRO A 107 -8.40 -9.68 0.07
CA PRO A 107 -7.82 -8.90 1.15
C PRO A 107 -8.70 -8.99 2.40
N ASP A 108 -8.05 -9.08 3.55
CA ASP A 108 -8.71 -8.91 4.83
C ASP A 108 -9.05 -7.42 5.10
N ARG A 109 -9.79 -7.15 6.18
CA ARG A 109 -10.26 -5.80 6.54
C ARG A 109 -9.09 -4.82 6.74
N GLU A 110 -8.00 -5.27 7.37
CA GLU A 110 -6.82 -4.42 7.62
C GLU A 110 -6.11 -4.08 6.30
N LEU A 111 -5.91 -5.07 5.42
CA LEU A 111 -5.28 -4.82 4.12
C LEU A 111 -6.11 -3.87 3.26
N LEU A 112 -7.44 -4.03 3.23
CA LEU A 112 -8.33 -3.10 2.55
C LEU A 112 -8.18 -1.68 3.08
N ALA A 113 -8.12 -1.51 4.40
CA ALA A 113 -7.93 -0.22 5.05
C ALA A 113 -6.59 0.42 4.68
N VAL A 114 -5.49 -0.34 4.73
CA VAL A 114 -4.17 0.17 4.35
C VAL A 114 -4.11 0.54 2.87
N LEU A 115 -4.78 -0.20 1.99
CA LEU A 115 -4.85 0.15 0.57
C LEU A 115 -5.62 1.46 0.31
N GLN A 116 -6.55 1.86 1.17
CA GLN A 116 -7.21 3.17 1.06
C GLN A 116 -6.25 4.35 1.31
N LEU A 117 -5.14 4.12 2.01
CA LEU A 117 -4.15 5.16 2.28
C LEU A 117 -3.47 5.69 1.00
N PHE A 118 -3.47 4.91 -0.08
CA PHE A 118 -2.97 5.38 -1.38
C PHE A 118 -3.77 6.58 -1.94
N ARG A 119 -5.02 6.80 -1.50
CA ARG A 119 -5.82 7.98 -1.87
C ARG A 119 -5.22 9.29 -1.35
N ARG A 120 -4.35 9.21 -0.35
CA ARG A 120 -3.67 10.35 0.26
C ARG A 120 -2.16 10.19 0.15
N SER A 121 -1.71 9.74 -1.01
CA SER A 121 -0.29 9.64 -1.36
C SER A 121 0.43 10.99 -1.42
N ASP A 122 -0.31 12.09 -1.35
CA ASP A 122 0.17 13.47 -1.19
C ASP A 122 0.75 13.73 0.21
N ARG A 123 0.59 12.81 1.16
CA ARG A 123 1.08 12.93 2.53
C ARG A 123 2.05 11.82 2.90
N ILE A 124 3.00 12.14 3.77
CA ILE A 124 3.87 11.15 4.40
C ILE A 124 3.15 10.60 5.64
N ILE A 125 2.73 9.35 5.55
CA ILE A 125 2.00 8.68 6.64
C ILE A 125 3.00 7.91 7.49
N PHE A 126 3.05 8.23 8.78
CA PHE A 126 3.94 7.56 9.75
C PHE A 126 3.24 6.41 10.47
N ARG A 127 1.95 6.55 10.72
CA ARG A 127 1.16 5.55 11.42
C ARG A 127 -0.25 5.53 10.88
N TYR A 128 -0.87 4.35 10.89
CA TYR A 128 -2.29 4.18 10.63
C TYR A 128 -2.99 3.46 11.78
N GLU A 129 -4.30 3.63 11.84
CA GLU A 129 -5.20 2.92 12.73
C GLU A 129 -6.43 2.50 11.94
N VAL A 130 -6.93 1.30 12.20
CA VAL A 130 -8.18 0.80 11.62
C VAL A 130 -9.21 0.72 12.73
N GLN A 131 -10.30 1.45 12.56
CA GLN A 131 -11.48 1.38 13.42
C GLN A 131 -12.52 0.49 12.76
N GLU A 132 -12.74 -0.67 13.35
CA GLU A 132 -13.72 -1.62 12.86
C GLU A 132 -15.13 -1.07 13.01
N GLY A 133 -15.85 -1.05 11.89
CA GLY A 133 -17.24 -0.63 11.82
C GLY A 133 -18.20 -1.80 11.76
N PRO A 134 -19.50 -1.51 11.82
CA PRO A 134 -20.54 -2.53 11.72
C PRO A 134 -20.60 -3.13 10.33
N LEU A 135 -21.16 -4.34 10.27
CA LEU A 135 -21.56 -4.98 9.02
C LEU A 135 -22.65 -4.15 8.33
N VAL A 136 -22.42 -3.79 7.08
CA VAL A 136 -23.34 -2.99 6.25
C VAL A 136 -24.07 -3.85 5.23
N TYR A 137 -23.38 -4.83 4.65
CA TYR A 137 -23.94 -5.70 3.64
C TYR A 137 -23.30 -7.09 3.71
N GLU A 138 -24.14 -8.11 3.59
CA GLU A 138 -23.74 -9.49 3.40
C GLU A 138 -24.62 -10.11 2.34
N GLY A 139 -24.01 -10.75 1.34
CA GLY A 139 -24.76 -11.31 0.23
C GLY A 139 -23.88 -11.97 -0.80
N THR A 140 -24.45 -12.20 -1.99
CA THR A 140 -23.74 -12.79 -3.11
C THR A 140 -23.77 -11.82 -4.30
N LEU A 141 -22.60 -11.49 -4.83
CA LEU A 141 -22.47 -10.67 -6.02
C LEU A 141 -21.79 -11.49 -7.11
N HIS A 142 -22.46 -11.69 -8.26
CA HIS A 142 -21.95 -12.49 -9.37
C HIS A 142 -21.43 -13.89 -8.94
N GLY A 143 -22.16 -14.56 -8.03
CA GLY A 143 -21.82 -15.90 -7.56
C GLY A 143 -20.68 -15.96 -6.53
N ARG A 144 -20.20 -14.81 -6.05
CA ARG A 144 -19.18 -14.72 -4.98
C ARG A 144 -19.79 -14.14 -3.71
N PRO A 145 -19.50 -14.73 -2.54
CA PRO A 145 -19.90 -14.14 -1.29
C PRO A 145 -19.18 -12.79 -1.11
N VAL A 146 -19.94 -11.78 -0.69
CA VAL A 146 -19.44 -10.42 -0.42
C VAL A 146 -19.95 -9.99 0.94
N THR A 147 -19.03 -9.54 1.77
CA THR A 147 -19.31 -8.98 3.10
C THR A 147 -18.67 -7.60 3.16
N VAL A 148 -19.46 -6.57 3.45
CA VAL A 148 -18.99 -5.17 3.49
C VAL A 148 -19.17 -4.62 4.88
N TYR A 149 -18.11 -4.02 5.43
CA TYR A 149 -18.09 -3.36 6.72
C TYR A 149 -17.91 -1.85 6.53
N ASN A 150 -18.44 -1.08 7.47
CA ASN A 150 -18.24 0.36 7.50
C ASN A 150 -16.99 0.74 8.33
N ASP A 151 -15.85 0.16 7.95
CA ASP A 151 -14.58 0.43 8.61
C ASP A 151 -14.07 1.84 8.29
N THR A 152 -13.27 2.36 9.20
CA THR A 152 -12.60 3.65 9.02
C THR A 152 -11.10 3.46 9.18
N VAL A 153 -10.31 4.01 8.27
CA VAL A 153 -8.86 4.11 8.41
C VAL A 153 -8.48 5.55 8.72
N ILE A 154 -7.57 5.71 9.68
CA ILE A 154 -7.06 6.99 10.13
C ILE A 154 -5.56 7.00 9.89
N ALA A 155 -5.04 8.07 9.32
CA ALA A 155 -3.62 8.27 9.08
C ALA A 155 -3.06 9.39 9.96
N TYR A 156 -1.87 9.17 10.49
CA TYR A 156 -1.19 10.08 11.40
C TYR A 156 0.17 10.51 10.85
N GLY A 157 0.51 11.76 11.11
CA GLY A 157 1.81 12.34 10.85
C GLY A 157 2.88 11.91 11.87
N ARG A 158 4.09 12.45 11.69
CA ARG A 158 5.24 12.23 12.59
C ARG A 158 4.94 12.67 14.02
N ASP A 159 4.22 13.74 14.20
CA ASP A 159 3.83 14.33 15.48
C ASP A 159 2.62 13.64 16.14
N GLY A 160 2.10 12.57 15.52
CA GLY A 160 0.92 11.86 15.97
C GLY A 160 -0.40 12.58 15.68
N ARG A 161 -0.38 13.72 14.99
CA ARG A 161 -1.58 14.43 14.57
C ARG A 161 -2.28 13.68 13.44
N GLU A 162 -3.61 13.61 13.51
CA GLU A 162 -4.43 13.05 12.42
C GLU A 162 -4.24 13.88 11.14
N LEU A 163 -3.81 13.22 10.07
CA LEU A 163 -3.66 13.82 8.75
C LEU A 163 -4.96 13.72 7.95
N PHE A 164 -5.62 12.58 8.02
CA PHE A 164 -6.92 12.37 7.41
C PHE A 164 -7.60 11.10 7.94
N ARG A 165 -8.88 11.01 7.67
CA ARG A 165 -9.74 9.89 8.02
C ARG A 165 -10.65 9.59 6.83
N THR A 166 -10.85 8.31 6.51
CA THR A 166 -11.75 7.91 5.44
C THR A 166 -12.40 6.55 5.73
N THR A 167 -13.61 6.37 5.24
CA THR A 167 -14.27 5.06 5.25
C THR A 167 -13.57 4.12 4.27
N VAL A 168 -13.42 2.87 4.67
CA VAL A 168 -12.85 1.81 3.83
C VAL A 168 -13.89 1.39 2.82
N GLU A 169 -13.57 1.56 1.55
CA GLU A 169 -14.42 1.13 0.45
C GLU A 169 -13.87 -0.17 -0.14
N GLU A 170 -14.72 -1.18 -0.23
CA GLU A 170 -14.36 -2.41 -0.93
C GLU A 170 -14.46 -2.20 -2.44
N PRO A 171 -13.36 -2.41 -3.19
CA PRO A 171 -13.40 -2.31 -4.64
C PRO A 171 -14.11 -3.53 -5.22
N ILE A 172 -15.39 -3.43 -5.50
CA ILE A 172 -16.15 -4.46 -6.20
C ILE A 172 -15.84 -4.33 -7.70
N HIS A 173 -14.88 -5.10 -8.19
CA HIS A 173 -14.57 -5.16 -9.61
C HIS A 173 -15.41 -6.24 -10.30
N VAL A 174 -16.42 -5.79 -11.02
CA VAL A 174 -17.17 -6.65 -11.94
C VAL A 174 -16.57 -6.49 -13.33
N ARG A 175 -15.84 -7.49 -13.83
CA ARG A 175 -15.50 -7.57 -15.23
C ARG A 175 -16.71 -8.11 -15.98
N SER A 176 -17.20 -7.37 -16.96
CA SER A 176 -18.18 -7.93 -17.91
C SER A 176 -17.53 -9.06 -18.72
N ALA A 177 -18.32 -10.04 -19.14
CA ALA A 177 -17.84 -11.14 -19.97
C ALA A 177 -17.16 -10.65 -21.28
N ALA A 178 -17.59 -9.49 -21.80
CA ALA A 178 -17.00 -8.85 -22.97
C ALA A 178 -15.54 -8.39 -22.76
N HIS A 179 -15.12 -8.16 -21.53
CA HIS A 179 -13.75 -7.74 -21.20
C HIS A 179 -12.87 -8.90 -20.71
N ALA A 180 -13.41 -10.09 -20.57
CA ALA A 180 -12.67 -11.27 -20.11
C ALA A 180 -11.61 -11.75 -21.11
N ASN A 181 -11.78 -11.43 -22.39
CA ASN A 181 -10.92 -11.87 -23.49
C ASN A 181 -9.97 -10.79 -24.02
N SER A 182 -9.86 -9.63 -23.38
CA SER A 182 -9.03 -8.53 -23.86
C SER A 182 -7.61 -8.51 -23.26
N ILE A 183 -7.13 -9.65 -22.75
CA ILE A 183 -5.75 -9.84 -22.33
C ILE A 183 -5.27 -11.20 -22.82
#